data_0471fd2c281db36bc57b6c51f1cd6b46
#
_entry.id   0471fd2c281db36bc57b6c51f1cd6b46
#
_cell.length_a   1.000
_cell.length_b   1.000
_cell.length_c   1.000
_cell.angle_alpha   90.00
_cell.angle_beta   90.00
_cell.angle_gamma   90.00
#
_symmetry.space_group_name_H-M   'P 1'
#
loop_
_entity.id
_entity.type
_entity.pdbx_description
1 polymer ?
#
loop_
_entity_poly.entity_id
_entity_poly.type
_entity_poly.pdbx_seq_one_letter_code
_entity_poly.pdbx_strand_id
1 'polypeptide(L)'
;MKGRLKNVFGFQTTFLLITFGLQHITNQSFPKNDNRSSMPHSVQYTENKGINMARLTVHTVETAPEAAKPRVEAALKNNGFIPNLIGVLANAPEALAFYQEVGKLNAANSLTPGEVEVIQIIAARTNACGFCVAGHTNLATLKKLLSEQSIKASRALAAGEFDDAKLGALAAFTQAVMAKKGAVSDDELKAFFDAGYNQQQAVEVVMGVALATLCNYVNNVAQTDINPELQAFA
;
A
#
# COMPACT_ATOMS: atom_id res chain seq x y z
N MET A 1 -16.94 -45.45 -38.62
CA MET A 1 -17.44 -45.41 -37.23
C MET A 1 -17.29 -43.98 -36.71
N LYS A 2 -18.43 -43.36 -36.39
CA LYS A 2 -18.51 -41.95 -35.96
C LYS A 2 -18.26 -41.87 -34.46
N GLY A 3 -17.22 -41.15 -34.01
CA GLY A 3 -16.96 -40.83 -32.59
C GLY A 3 -17.23 -39.35 -32.33
N ARG A 4 -18.24 -39.05 -31.50
CA ARG A 4 -18.69 -37.74 -31.08
C ARG A 4 -17.64 -37.10 -30.13
N LEU A 5 -17.16 -35.91 -30.48
CA LEU A 5 -16.52 -34.97 -29.53
C LEU A 5 -17.62 -34.27 -28.75
N LYS A 6 -17.56 -34.38 -27.40
CA LYS A 6 -18.43 -33.67 -26.49
C LYS A 6 -17.83 -32.26 -26.25
N ASN A 7 -18.63 -31.25 -26.51
CA ASN A 7 -18.41 -29.86 -26.09
C ASN A 7 -18.39 -29.77 -24.56
N VAL A 8 -17.39 -29.11 -24.01
CA VAL A 8 -17.36 -28.70 -22.60
C VAL A 8 -17.00 -27.23 -22.52
N PHE A 9 -17.96 -26.48 -22.02
CA PHE A 9 -17.90 -25.13 -21.41
C PHE A 9 -17.53 -23.94 -22.29
N GLY A 10 -18.58 -23.28 -22.80
CA GLY A 10 -18.53 -21.87 -23.18
C GLY A 10 -18.60 -20.95 -21.93
N PHE A 11 -17.56 -20.16 -21.68
CA PHE A 11 -17.67 -18.94 -20.89
C PHE A 11 -18.02 -17.80 -21.84
N GLN A 12 -19.29 -17.37 -21.84
CA GLN A 12 -19.69 -16.12 -22.46
C GLN A 12 -19.25 -14.96 -21.55
N THR A 13 -18.15 -14.30 -21.93
CA THR A 13 -17.79 -13.02 -21.35
C THR A 13 -18.59 -11.94 -22.05
N THR A 14 -19.68 -11.51 -21.46
CA THR A 14 -20.44 -10.34 -21.94
C THR A 14 -19.63 -9.08 -21.64
N PHE A 15 -18.90 -8.58 -22.63
CA PHE A 15 -18.34 -7.23 -22.60
C PHE A 15 -19.49 -6.23 -22.74
N LEU A 16 -19.85 -5.57 -21.66
CA LEU A 16 -20.75 -4.41 -21.69
C LEU A 16 -19.96 -3.23 -22.25
N LEU A 17 -20.09 -2.98 -23.55
CA LEU A 17 -19.61 -1.73 -24.20
C LEU A 17 -20.48 -0.59 -23.74
N ILE A 18 -20.02 0.18 -22.76
CA ILE A 18 -20.62 1.50 -22.45
C ILE A 18 -20.04 2.48 -23.46
N THR A 19 -20.77 2.72 -24.55
CA THR A 19 -20.52 3.82 -25.47
C THR A 19 -20.95 5.13 -24.79
N PHE A 20 -19.97 5.89 -24.25
CA PHE A 20 -20.19 7.28 -23.90
C PHE A 20 -20.24 8.12 -25.17
N GLY A 21 -21.42 8.62 -25.49
CA GLY A 21 -21.60 9.62 -26.53
C GLY A 21 -20.86 10.91 -26.16
N LEU A 22 -19.87 11.27 -26.99
CA LEU A 22 -19.24 12.59 -26.97
C LEU A 22 -20.28 13.62 -27.49
N GLN A 23 -21.01 14.26 -26.58
CA GLN A 23 -21.69 15.50 -26.89
C GLN A 23 -20.77 16.67 -26.58
N HIS A 24 -20.60 17.53 -27.60
CA HIS A 24 -19.90 18.79 -27.56
C HIS A 24 -20.22 19.60 -26.30
N ILE A 25 -19.23 19.84 -25.46
CA ILE A 25 -19.30 20.90 -24.45
C ILE A 25 -18.68 22.14 -25.06
N THR A 26 -19.54 23.00 -25.64
CA THR A 26 -19.20 24.38 -26.01
C THR A 26 -18.99 25.20 -24.74
N ASN A 27 -17.96 26.06 -24.79
CA ASN A 27 -17.58 27.08 -23.82
C ASN A 27 -18.82 27.70 -23.10
N GLN A 28 -18.93 27.38 -21.78
CA GLN A 28 -19.69 28.22 -20.86
C GLN A 28 -18.72 28.86 -19.87
N SER A 29 -18.63 30.18 -19.97
CA SER A 29 -17.99 31.07 -19.02
C SER A 29 -18.69 30.95 -17.66
N PHE A 30 -17.93 30.58 -16.61
CA PHE A 30 -18.42 30.61 -15.24
C PHE A 30 -18.66 32.04 -14.79
N PRO A 31 -19.80 32.37 -14.20
CA PRO A 31 -20.02 33.69 -13.61
C PRO A 31 -19.14 33.81 -12.34
N LYS A 32 -18.40 34.94 -12.28
CA LYS A 32 -17.74 35.37 -11.05
C LYS A 32 -18.82 35.74 -10.04
N ASN A 33 -18.99 34.95 -9.01
CA ASN A 33 -19.88 35.25 -7.89
C ASN A 33 -19.08 35.91 -6.77
N ASP A 34 -19.00 37.23 -6.79
CA ASP A 34 -18.56 38.06 -5.69
C ASP A 34 -19.69 38.15 -4.65
N ASN A 35 -19.77 37.15 -3.77
CA ASN A 35 -20.54 37.26 -2.54
C ASN A 35 -19.68 36.82 -1.36
N ARG A 36 -18.87 37.76 -0.85
CA ARG A 36 -18.34 37.71 0.50
C ARG A 36 -19.46 38.11 1.45
N SER A 37 -20.22 37.18 1.95
CA SER A 37 -21.02 37.37 3.14
C SER A 37 -20.76 36.24 4.12
N SER A 38 -20.09 36.62 5.22
CA SER A 38 -20.11 36.05 6.58
C SER A 38 -20.19 34.55 6.70
N MET A 39 -19.02 33.90 6.86
CA MET A 39 -18.94 32.64 7.56
C MET A 39 -19.19 32.86 9.06
N PRO A 40 -20.13 32.12 9.69
CA PRO A 40 -20.27 32.18 11.13
C PRO A 40 -19.20 31.32 11.80
N HIS A 41 -18.56 31.94 12.75
CA HIS A 41 -17.82 31.38 13.90
C HIS A 41 -16.64 30.44 13.62
N SER A 42 -15.47 31.03 13.86
CA SER A 42 -14.23 30.38 14.28
C SER A 42 -14.51 29.18 15.18
N VAL A 43 -14.30 27.99 14.65
CA VAL A 43 -13.98 26.84 15.48
C VAL A 43 -12.62 27.18 16.09
N GLN A 44 -12.61 27.55 17.37
CA GLN A 44 -11.39 27.69 18.14
C GLN A 44 -10.79 26.29 18.25
N TYR A 45 -9.82 25.98 17.41
CA TYR A 45 -8.87 24.91 17.69
C TYR A 45 -8.08 25.34 18.93
N THR A 46 -8.45 24.83 20.09
CA THR A 46 -7.58 24.86 21.25
C THR A 46 -6.33 24.09 20.88
N GLU A 47 -5.19 24.78 20.79
CA GLU A 47 -3.86 24.16 20.68
C GLU A 47 -3.64 23.28 21.92
N ASN A 48 -4.04 22.01 21.85
CA ASN A 48 -3.61 21.00 22.80
C ASN A 48 -2.19 20.58 22.40
N LYS A 49 -1.20 21.28 22.95
CA LYS A 49 0.21 20.87 22.90
C LYS A 49 0.33 19.54 23.62
N GLY A 50 0.46 18.41 22.86
CA GLY A 50 1.01 17.19 23.42
C GLY A 50 0.39 15.84 23.08
N ILE A 51 -0.73 15.75 22.33
CA ILE A 51 -1.21 14.46 21.86
C ILE A 51 -1.52 14.61 20.37
N ASN A 52 -0.67 14.04 19.54
CA ASN A 52 -0.94 13.93 18.11
C ASN A 52 -2.04 12.85 17.97
N MET A 53 -3.29 13.28 17.93
CA MET A 53 -4.41 12.33 17.77
C MET A 53 -4.61 12.10 16.29
N ALA A 54 -4.67 10.83 15.90
CA ALA A 54 -5.03 10.44 14.53
C ALA A 54 -6.32 11.14 14.10
N ARG A 55 -6.37 11.61 12.83
CA ARG A 55 -7.54 12.31 12.28
C ARG A 55 -8.76 11.42 12.07
N LEU A 56 -8.54 10.11 11.96
CA LEU A 56 -9.58 9.09 11.87
C LEU A 56 -9.57 8.23 13.14
N THR A 57 -10.72 7.67 13.48
CA THR A 57 -10.82 6.79 14.65
C THR A 57 -9.89 5.59 14.51
N VAL A 58 -9.08 5.35 15.55
CA VAL A 58 -8.31 4.12 15.70
C VAL A 58 -9.14 3.18 16.55
N HIS A 59 -9.80 2.22 15.91
CA HIS A 59 -10.69 1.28 16.57
C HIS A 59 -9.92 0.21 17.36
N THR A 60 -10.49 -0.16 18.51
CA THR A 60 -10.18 -1.38 19.26
C THR A 60 -11.19 -2.47 18.90
N VAL A 61 -11.07 -3.67 19.52
CA VAL A 61 -12.07 -4.73 19.36
C VAL A 61 -13.46 -4.25 19.79
N GLU A 62 -13.53 -3.49 20.90
CA GLU A 62 -14.79 -3.02 21.50
C GLU A 62 -15.47 -1.95 20.64
N THR A 63 -14.68 -1.08 20.02
CA THR A 63 -15.19 0.07 19.26
C THR A 63 -15.34 -0.18 17.76
N ALA A 64 -14.78 -1.28 17.25
CA ALA A 64 -14.84 -1.59 15.83
C ALA A 64 -16.28 -1.86 15.36
N PRO A 65 -16.64 -1.42 14.14
CA PRO A 65 -17.89 -1.85 13.50
C PRO A 65 -18.02 -3.38 13.50
N GLU A 66 -19.24 -3.90 13.72
CA GLU A 66 -19.49 -5.35 13.83
C GLU A 66 -18.89 -6.15 12.68
N ALA A 67 -18.98 -5.64 11.44
CA ALA A 67 -18.40 -6.29 10.26
C ALA A 67 -16.86 -6.34 10.26
N ALA A 68 -16.19 -5.44 11.00
CA ALA A 68 -14.73 -5.38 11.11
C ALA A 68 -14.19 -6.18 12.32
N LYS A 69 -14.99 -6.36 13.38
CA LYS A 69 -14.55 -6.97 14.64
C LYS A 69 -13.77 -8.26 14.49
N PRO A 70 -14.25 -9.29 13.75
CA PRO A 70 -13.52 -10.55 13.64
C PRO A 70 -12.10 -10.38 13.05
N ARG A 71 -11.92 -9.38 12.19
CA ARG A 71 -10.62 -9.09 11.55
C ARG A 71 -9.69 -8.33 12.50
N VAL A 72 -10.22 -7.44 13.34
CA VAL A 72 -9.47 -6.74 14.38
C VAL A 72 -9.04 -7.72 15.48
N GLU A 73 -9.93 -8.61 15.92
CA GLU A 73 -9.63 -9.69 16.88
C GLU A 73 -8.52 -10.62 16.35
N ALA A 74 -8.60 -11.01 15.08
CA ALA A 74 -7.57 -11.82 14.46
C ALA A 74 -6.21 -11.10 14.44
N ALA A 75 -6.18 -9.79 14.19
CA ALA A 75 -4.96 -9.00 14.23
C ALA A 75 -4.37 -8.94 15.65
N LEU A 76 -5.19 -8.71 16.67
CA LEU A 76 -4.77 -8.75 18.08
C LEU A 76 -4.17 -10.10 18.44
N LYS A 77 -4.84 -11.19 18.08
CA LYS A 77 -4.37 -12.57 18.35
C LYS A 77 -3.03 -12.87 17.68
N ASN A 78 -2.84 -12.42 16.43
CA ASN A 78 -1.65 -12.74 15.66
C ASN A 78 -0.43 -11.90 16.04
N ASN A 79 -0.62 -10.64 16.45
CA ASN A 79 0.46 -9.70 16.71
C ASN A 79 0.71 -9.46 18.22
N GLY A 80 -0.21 -9.86 19.09
CA GLY A 80 -0.17 -9.51 20.51
C GLY A 80 -0.64 -8.08 20.82
N PHE A 81 -0.87 -7.26 19.80
CA PHE A 81 -1.44 -5.91 19.87
C PHE A 81 -2.21 -5.61 18.58
N ILE A 82 -3.01 -4.55 18.56
CA ILE A 82 -3.69 -4.07 17.36
C ILE A 82 -2.80 -2.99 16.73
N PRO A 83 -2.17 -3.24 15.55
CA PRO A 83 -1.51 -2.16 14.82
C PRO A 83 -2.50 -1.03 14.55
N ASN A 84 -2.12 0.22 14.82
CA ASN A 84 -3.01 1.37 14.63
C ASN A 84 -3.57 1.46 13.20
N LEU A 85 -2.80 1.03 12.19
CA LEU A 85 -3.30 0.87 10.81
C LEU A 85 -4.56 -0.02 10.74
N ILE A 86 -4.58 -1.13 11.47
CA ILE A 86 -5.75 -2.03 11.52
C ILE A 86 -6.94 -1.31 12.15
N GLY A 87 -6.71 -0.58 13.26
CA GLY A 87 -7.73 0.23 13.89
C GLY A 87 -8.30 1.31 12.96
N VAL A 88 -7.44 1.94 12.16
CA VAL A 88 -7.88 2.94 11.16
C VAL A 88 -8.63 2.28 10.02
N LEU A 89 -8.12 1.18 9.46
CA LEU A 89 -8.79 0.44 8.37
C LEU A 89 -10.16 -0.11 8.79
N ALA A 90 -10.37 -0.37 10.08
CA ALA A 90 -11.65 -0.86 10.60
C ALA A 90 -12.81 0.15 10.41
N ASN A 91 -12.54 1.44 10.15
CA ASN A 91 -13.57 2.40 9.72
C ASN A 91 -14.28 1.99 8.42
N ALA A 92 -13.62 1.15 7.59
CA ALA A 92 -14.16 0.60 6.36
C ALA A 92 -13.89 -0.92 6.32
N PRO A 93 -14.84 -1.76 6.75
CA PRO A 93 -14.64 -3.22 6.86
C PRO A 93 -14.14 -3.88 5.57
N GLU A 94 -14.58 -3.38 4.39
CA GLU A 94 -14.16 -3.85 3.08
C GLU A 94 -12.68 -3.50 2.78
N ALA A 95 -12.22 -2.30 3.20
CA ALA A 95 -10.83 -1.90 3.06
C ALA A 95 -9.92 -2.73 3.97
N LEU A 96 -10.36 -3.04 5.20
CA LEU A 96 -9.66 -3.95 6.10
C LEU A 96 -9.61 -5.37 5.52
N ALA A 97 -10.72 -5.84 4.94
CA ALA A 97 -10.78 -7.14 4.27
C ALA A 97 -9.80 -7.18 3.09
N PHE A 98 -9.84 -6.18 2.21
CA PHE A 98 -8.93 -6.07 1.06
C PHE A 98 -7.47 -6.10 1.51
N TYR A 99 -7.10 -5.28 2.51
CA TYR A 99 -5.74 -5.25 3.05
C TYR A 99 -5.27 -6.63 3.50
N GLN A 100 -6.08 -7.33 4.30
CA GLN A 100 -5.71 -8.64 4.84
C GLN A 100 -5.66 -9.74 3.78
N GLU A 101 -6.58 -9.74 2.81
CA GLU A 101 -6.57 -10.75 1.75
C GLU A 101 -5.41 -10.52 0.77
N VAL A 102 -5.18 -9.27 0.32
CA VAL A 102 -4.03 -8.96 -0.53
C VAL A 102 -2.72 -9.17 0.22
N GLY A 103 -2.67 -8.90 1.53
CA GLY A 103 -1.51 -9.19 2.37
C GLY A 103 -1.14 -10.68 2.37
N LYS A 104 -2.14 -11.58 2.43
CA LYS A 104 -1.91 -13.04 2.33
C LYS A 104 -1.37 -13.42 0.95
N LEU A 105 -1.94 -12.85 -0.13
CA LEU A 105 -1.47 -13.11 -1.49
C LEU A 105 -0.03 -12.60 -1.69
N ASN A 106 0.25 -11.41 -1.16
CA ASN A 106 1.60 -10.83 -1.23
C ASN A 106 2.64 -11.64 -0.44
N ALA A 107 2.24 -12.27 0.68
CA ALA A 107 3.11 -13.16 1.43
C ALA A 107 3.31 -14.55 0.78
N ALA A 108 2.44 -14.94 -0.14
CA ALA A 108 2.46 -16.23 -0.84
C ALA A 108 3.02 -16.13 -2.27
N ASN A 109 3.55 -14.96 -2.68
CA ASN A 109 4.14 -14.73 -3.99
C ASN A 109 5.49 -15.47 -4.16
N SER A 110 6.12 -15.35 -5.33
CA SER A 110 7.40 -16.02 -5.63
C SER A 110 8.64 -15.28 -5.13
N LEU A 111 8.46 -14.06 -4.61
CA LEU A 111 9.54 -13.28 -3.99
C LEU A 111 9.85 -13.83 -2.60
N THR A 112 11.11 -13.76 -2.19
CA THR A 112 11.49 -14.08 -0.82
C THR A 112 10.89 -13.08 0.17
N PRO A 113 10.68 -13.46 1.44
CA PRO A 113 10.21 -12.51 2.45
C PRO A 113 11.07 -11.24 2.56
N GLY A 114 12.39 -11.35 2.36
CA GLY A 114 13.30 -10.20 2.35
C GLY A 114 13.04 -9.27 1.16
N GLU A 115 12.85 -9.83 -0.05
CA GLU A 115 12.51 -9.07 -1.24
C GLU A 115 11.16 -8.34 -1.09
N VAL A 116 10.18 -8.97 -0.46
CA VAL A 116 8.90 -8.33 -0.13
C VAL A 116 9.13 -7.12 0.79
N GLU A 117 9.95 -7.26 1.85
CA GLU A 117 10.21 -6.14 2.77
C GLU A 117 10.99 -4.99 2.10
N VAL A 118 11.90 -5.27 1.15
CA VAL A 118 12.54 -4.22 0.35
C VAL A 118 11.50 -3.39 -0.38
N ILE A 119 10.54 -4.03 -1.07
CA ILE A 119 9.45 -3.34 -1.79
C ILE A 119 8.62 -2.49 -0.82
N GLN A 120 8.23 -3.05 0.33
CA GLN A 120 7.38 -2.38 1.31
C GLN A 120 8.07 -1.17 1.95
N ILE A 121 9.35 -1.29 2.33
CA ILE A 121 10.11 -0.18 2.93
C ILE A 121 10.32 0.94 1.90
N ILE A 122 10.71 0.61 0.66
CA ILE A 122 10.89 1.59 -0.41
C ILE A 122 9.59 2.33 -0.71
N ALA A 123 8.47 1.61 -0.83
CA ALA A 123 7.18 2.21 -1.07
C ALA A 123 6.75 3.12 0.09
N ALA A 124 6.95 2.69 1.33
CA ALA A 124 6.65 3.47 2.52
C ALA A 124 7.49 4.77 2.59
N ARG A 125 8.79 4.69 2.26
CA ARG A 125 9.69 5.86 2.20
C ARG A 125 9.29 6.82 1.09
N THR A 126 9.03 6.29 -0.11
CA THR A 126 8.62 7.09 -1.28
C THR A 126 7.30 7.84 -1.01
N ASN A 127 6.36 7.19 -0.31
CA ASN A 127 5.07 7.76 0.05
C ASN A 127 5.08 8.53 1.39
N ALA A 128 6.25 8.75 2.00
CA ALA A 128 6.44 9.47 3.27
C ALA A 128 5.56 8.91 4.42
N CYS A 129 5.38 7.59 4.51
CA CYS A 129 4.62 6.93 5.56
C CYS A 129 5.54 6.41 6.68
N GLY A 130 5.77 7.22 7.72
CA GLY A 130 6.62 6.85 8.86
C GLY A 130 6.13 5.59 9.58
N PHE A 131 4.82 5.44 9.78
CA PHE A 131 4.22 4.23 10.36
C PHE A 131 4.64 2.96 9.61
N CYS A 132 4.49 2.97 8.29
CA CYS A 132 4.81 1.80 7.47
C CYS A 132 6.33 1.53 7.43
N VAL A 133 7.16 2.57 7.39
CA VAL A 133 8.62 2.42 7.50
C VAL A 133 8.99 1.72 8.80
N ALA A 134 8.44 2.17 9.93
CA ALA A 134 8.71 1.55 11.23
C ALA A 134 8.24 0.08 11.27
N GLY A 135 7.02 -0.20 10.82
CA GLY A 135 6.45 -1.55 10.82
C GLY A 135 7.26 -2.56 9.99
N HIS A 136 7.61 -2.20 8.76
CA HIS A 136 8.38 -3.08 7.87
C HIS A 136 9.85 -3.18 8.27
N THR A 137 10.45 -2.10 8.80
CA THR A 137 11.80 -2.18 9.40
C THR A 137 11.83 -3.12 10.60
N ASN A 138 10.84 -3.03 11.51
CA ASN A 138 10.68 -3.96 12.63
C ASN A 138 10.60 -5.41 12.15
N LEU A 139 9.73 -5.70 11.18
CA LEU A 139 9.53 -7.05 10.65
C LEU A 139 10.82 -7.61 10.02
N ALA A 140 11.49 -6.82 9.16
CA ALA A 140 12.73 -7.20 8.51
C ALA A 140 13.84 -7.49 9.52
N THR A 141 13.95 -6.68 10.59
CA THR A 141 14.94 -6.82 11.64
C THR A 141 14.68 -8.03 12.54
N LEU A 142 13.47 -8.11 13.12
CA LEU A 142 13.15 -9.18 14.08
C LEU A 142 13.17 -10.57 13.47
N LYS A 143 12.72 -10.69 12.22
CA LYS A 143 12.76 -11.97 11.48
C LYS A 143 14.08 -12.22 10.75
N LYS A 144 15.03 -11.30 10.85
CA LYS A 144 16.34 -11.39 10.18
C LYS A 144 16.21 -11.63 8.67
N LEU A 145 15.26 -10.91 8.02
CA LEU A 145 14.94 -11.08 6.60
C LEU A 145 15.93 -10.34 5.70
N LEU A 146 16.55 -9.29 6.23
CA LEU A 146 17.50 -8.42 5.53
C LEU A 146 18.70 -8.13 6.46
N SER A 147 19.85 -7.87 5.87
CA SER A 147 21.01 -7.32 6.57
C SER A 147 20.73 -5.88 7.06
N GLU A 148 21.48 -5.41 8.05
CA GLU A 148 21.42 -4.01 8.50
C GLU A 148 21.72 -3.05 7.35
N GLN A 149 22.67 -3.39 6.48
CA GLN A 149 23.02 -2.60 5.30
C GLN A 149 21.84 -2.50 4.32
N SER A 150 21.20 -3.63 3.98
CA SER A 150 20.05 -3.65 3.08
C SER A 150 18.85 -2.90 3.67
N ILE A 151 18.61 -2.97 4.99
CA ILE A 151 17.58 -2.17 5.67
C ILE A 151 17.91 -0.68 5.54
N LYS A 152 19.15 -0.28 5.83
CA LYS A 152 19.61 1.10 5.72
C LYS A 152 19.45 1.63 4.29
N ALA A 153 19.91 0.86 3.30
CA ALA A 153 19.79 1.20 1.89
C ALA A 153 18.33 1.37 1.45
N SER A 154 17.41 0.46 1.88
CA SER A 154 15.97 0.56 1.61
C SER A 154 15.37 1.85 2.19
N ARG A 155 15.71 2.18 3.44
CA ARG A 155 15.24 3.39 4.14
C ARG A 155 15.78 4.68 3.52
N ALA A 156 17.01 4.63 2.99
CA ALA A 156 17.64 5.76 2.31
C ALA A 156 17.22 5.92 0.84
N LEU A 157 16.48 4.97 0.27
CA LEU A 157 16.19 4.86 -1.16
C LEU A 157 17.47 4.78 -2.01
N ALA A 158 18.52 4.16 -1.48
CA ALA A 158 19.85 4.09 -2.04
C ALA A 158 20.10 2.71 -2.69
N ALA A 159 19.50 2.46 -3.87
CA ALA A 159 19.56 1.16 -4.55
C ALA A 159 21.01 0.65 -4.80
N GLY A 160 21.97 1.56 -4.96
CA GLY A 160 23.39 1.23 -5.15
C GLY A 160 24.15 0.87 -3.86
N GLU A 161 23.53 0.98 -2.68
CA GLU A 161 24.18 0.75 -1.38
C GLU A 161 23.81 -0.59 -0.75
N PHE A 162 23.07 -1.45 -1.46
CA PHE A 162 22.77 -2.81 -0.97
C PHE A 162 24.02 -3.68 -1.00
N ASP A 163 24.16 -4.52 0.02
CA ASP A 163 25.21 -5.56 0.09
C ASP A 163 24.91 -6.77 -0.82
N ASP A 164 23.69 -6.89 -1.30
CA ASP A 164 23.23 -7.82 -2.33
C ASP A 164 22.82 -7.05 -3.59
N ALA A 165 23.57 -7.28 -4.68
CA ALA A 165 23.30 -6.60 -5.97
C ALA A 165 21.91 -6.94 -6.55
N LYS A 166 21.40 -8.15 -6.29
CA LYS A 166 20.06 -8.55 -6.72
C LYS A 166 18.98 -7.75 -5.99
N LEU A 167 19.12 -7.56 -4.67
CA LEU A 167 18.23 -6.69 -3.89
C LEU A 167 18.34 -5.22 -4.33
N GLY A 168 19.54 -4.77 -4.68
CA GLY A 168 19.74 -3.43 -5.24
C GLY A 168 18.98 -3.22 -6.56
N ALA A 169 18.98 -4.20 -7.45
CA ALA A 169 18.21 -4.15 -8.70
C ALA A 169 16.70 -4.15 -8.45
N LEU A 170 16.21 -4.94 -7.49
CA LEU A 170 14.82 -4.92 -7.05
C LEU A 170 14.43 -3.54 -6.51
N ALA A 171 15.30 -2.96 -5.69
CA ALA A 171 15.10 -1.63 -5.13
C ALA A 171 14.99 -0.57 -6.24
N ALA A 172 15.92 -0.58 -7.20
CA ALA A 172 15.91 0.33 -8.34
C ALA A 172 14.63 0.17 -9.18
N PHE A 173 14.23 -1.06 -9.48
CA PHE A 173 13.01 -1.34 -10.23
C PHE A 173 11.75 -0.88 -9.48
N THR A 174 11.67 -1.14 -8.17
CA THR A 174 10.55 -0.68 -7.32
C THR A 174 10.43 0.85 -7.35
N GLN A 175 11.57 1.57 -7.22
CA GLN A 175 11.60 3.03 -7.31
C GLN A 175 11.15 3.52 -8.68
N ALA A 176 11.59 2.89 -9.77
CA ALA A 176 11.19 3.24 -11.13
C ALA A 176 9.68 3.02 -11.34
N VAL A 177 9.13 1.88 -10.88
CA VAL A 177 7.68 1.59 -10.94
C VAL A 177 6.89 2.69 -10.24
N MET A 178 7.31 3.11 -9.05
CA MET A 178 6.61 4.16 -8.29
C MET A 178 6.74 5.53 -8.94
N ALA A 179 7.95 5.94 -9.29
CA ALA A 179 8.22 7.26 -9.87
C ALA A 179 7.49 7.46 -11.20
N LYS A 180 7.43 6.41 -12.01
CA LYS A 180 6.84 6.42 -13.36
C LYS A 180 5.43 5.85 -13.42
N LYS A 181 4.84 5.50 -12.27
CA LYS A 181 3.48 4.91 -12.18
C LYS A 181 3.33 3.67 -13.07
N GLY A 182 4.38 2.83 -13.09
CA GLY A 182 4.44 1.61 -13.90
C GLY A 182 4.98 1.78 -15.32
N ALA A 183 5.13 3.01 -15.84
CA ALA A 183 5.69 3.26 -17.19
C ALA A 183 7.24 3.22 -17.18
N VAL A 184 7.79 2.11 -16.70
CA VAL A 184 9.24 1.87 -16.70
C VAL A 184 9.77 1.75 -18.14
N SER A 185 11.04 2.10 -18.35
CA SER A 185 11.69 1.92 -19.67
C SER A 185 12.07 0.45 -19.90
N ASP A 186 12.34 0.11 -21.16
CA ASP A 186 12.84 -1.22 -21.53
C ASP A 186 14.18 -1.52 -20.86
N ASP A 187 15.06 -0.52 -20.70
CA ASP A 187 16.34 -0.68 -20.02
C ASP A 187 16.17 -0.97 -18.52
N GLU A 188 15.23 -0.32 -17.83
CA GLU A 188 14.94 -0.57 -16.42
C GLU A 188 14.35 -1.98 -16.22
N LEU A 189 13.43 -2.38 -17.08
CA LEU A 189 12.87 -3.73 -17.06
C LEU A 189 13.93 -4.78 -17.38
N LYS A 190 14.80 -4.50 -18.37
CA LYS A 190 15.91 -5.37 -18.72
C LYS A 190 16.90 -5.52 -17.57
N ALA A 191 17.29 -4.43 -16.90
CA ALA A 191 18.20 -4.48 -15.76
C ALA A 191 17.65 -5.34 -14.61
N PHE A 192 16.32 -5.28 -14.37
CA PHE A 192 15.66 -6.13 -13.41
C PHE A 192 15.74 -7.62 -13.79
N PHE A 193 15.53 -7.95 -15.06
CA PHE A 193 15.65 -9.33 -15.55
C PHE A 193 17.10 -9.82 -15.56
N ASP A 194 18.05 -8.98 -15.94
CA ASP A 194 19.48 -9.33 -15.93
C ASP A 194 19.99 -9.63 -14.51
N ALA A 195 19.36 -9.06 -13.48
CA ALA A 195 19.63 -9.37 -12.07
C ALA A 195 19.03 -10.72 -11.61
N GLY A 196 18.38 -11.47 -12.51
CA GLY A 196 17.85 -12.81 -12.25
C GLY A 196 16.39 -12.84 -11.78
N TYR A 197 15.65 -11.76 -11.95
CA TYR A 197 14.18 -11.73 -11.78
C TYR A 197 13.48 -12.12 -13.09
N ASN A 198 12.17 -12.37 -13.01
CA ASN A 198 11.36 -12.80 -14.14
C ASN A 198 10.08 -11.98 -14.29
N GLN A 199 9.28 -12.25 -15.33
CA GLN A 199 8.03 -11.54 -15.61
C GLN A 199 6.98 -11.65 -14.50
N GLN A 200 6.87 -12.82 -13.86
CA GLN A 200 5.99 -13.02 -12.72
C GLN A 200 6.37 -12.06 -11.59
N GLN A 201 7.65 -12.01 -11.25
CA GLN A 201 8.16 -11.16 -10.17
C GLN A 201 8.00 -9.67 -10.48
N ALA A 202 8.10 -9.26 -11.74
CA ALA A 202 7.81 -7.88 -12.14
C ALA A 202 6.34 -7.49 -11.83
N VAL A 203 5.38 -8.39 -12.06
CA VAL A 203 3.97 -8.19 -11.69
C VAL A 203 3.78 -8.24 -10.18
N GLU A 204 4.49 -9.11 -9.47
CA GLU A 204 4.45 -9.20 -8.00
C GLU A 204 5.01 -7.94 -7.32
N VAL A 205 6.01 -7.27 -7.90
CA VAL A 205 6.46 -5.94 -7.44
C VAL A 205 5.32 -4.93 -7.53
N VAL A 206 4.57 -4.90 -8.65
CA VAL A 206 3.42 -3.99 -8.81
C VAL A 206 2.33 -4.31 -7.77
N MET A 207 2.05 -5.58 -7.50
CA MET A 207 1.11 -5.99 -6.44
C MET A 207 1.57 -5.50 -5.06
N GLY A 208 2.86 -5.67 -4.73
CA GLY A 208 3.44 -5.19 -3.48
C GLY A 208 3.36 -3.67 -3.33
N VAL A 209 3.64 -2.92 -4.39
CA VAL A 209 3.50 -1.45 -4.44
C VAL A 209 2.03 -1.03 -4.26
N ALA A 210 1.07 -1.73 -4.86
CA ALA A 210 -0.35 -1.43 -4.71
C ALA A 210 -0.84 -1.62 -3.27
N LEU A 211 -0.44 -2.73 -2.63
CA LEU A 211 -0.72 -2.99 -1.21
C LEU A 211 -0.11 -1.91 -0.31
N ALA A 212 1.19 -1.61 -0.52
CA ALA A 212 1.87 -0.56 0.22
C ALA A 212 1.19 0.79 0.05
N THR A 213 0.79 1.16 -1.17
CA THR A 213 0.14 2.45 -1.47
C THR A 213 -1.17 2.61 -0.70
N LEU A 214 -2.01 1.58 -0.62
CA LEU A 214 -3.21 1.59 0.21
C LEU A 214 -2.85 1.92 1.66
N CYS A 215 -1.93 1.15 2.27
CA CYS A 215 -1.55 1.31 3.66
C CYS A 215 -0.93 2.68 3.94
N ASN A 216 -0.02 3.10 3.06
CA ASN A 216 0.69 4.37 3.22
C ASN A 216 -0.28 5.56 3.14
N TYR A 217 -1.20 5.56 2.17
CA TYR A 217 -2.14 6.65 1.99
C TYR A 217 -3.19 6.69 3.10
N VAL A 218 -3.69 5.54 3.57
CA VAL A 218 -4.59 5.49 4.72
C VAL A 218 -3.91 6.07 5.96
N ASN A 219 -2.68 5.66 6.25
CA ASN A 219 -1.93 6.19 7.38
C ASN A 219 -1.64 7.70 7.24
N ASN A 220 -1.29 8.17 6.04
CA ASN A 220 -1.02 9.58 5.78
C ASN A 220 -2.30 10.44 5.91
N VAL A 221 -3.45 9.95 5.40
CA VAL A 221 -4.75 10.61 5.57
C VAL A 221 -5.14 10.67 7.03
N ALA A 222 -4.99 9.57 7.76
CA ALA A 222 -5.35 9.47 9.17
C ALA A 222 -4.34 10.16 10.10
N GLN A 223 -3.12 10.43 9.64
CA GLN A 223 -1.97 10.80 10.50
C GLN A 223 -1.81 9.80 11.65
N THR A 224 -1.75 8.52 11.28
CA THR A 224 -1.73 7.42 12.22
C THR A 224 -0.46 7.46 13.08
N ASP A 225 -0.63 7.51 14.40
CA ASP A 225 0.47 7.44 15.35
C ASP A 225 1.17 6.06 15.25
N ILE A 226 2.50 6.07 15.36
CA ILE A 226 3.28 4.84 15.41
C ILE A 226 3.02 4.16 16.74
N ASN A 227 2.64 2.88 16.71
CA ASN A 227 2.44 2.08 17.92
C ASN A 227 3.70 2.09 18.80
N PRO A 228 3.58 2.08 20.15
CA PRO A 228 4.74 2.02 21.04
C PRO A 228 5.70 0.88 20.72
N GLU A 229 5.19 -0.28 20.30
CA GLU A 229 5.95 -1.47 19.94
C GLU A 229 6.84 -1.27 18.69
N LEU A 230 6.55 -0.26 17.89
CA LEU A 230 7.25 0.05 16.63
C LEU A 230 8.17 1.28 16.75
N GLN A 231 8.11 2.04 17.86
CA GLN A 231 8.84 3.30 18.02
C GLN A 231 10.36 3.16 17.85
N ALA A 232 10.94 2.03 18.25
CA ALA A 232 12.37 1.77 18.11
C ALA A 232 12.85 1.73 16.65
N PHE A 233 11.92 1.62 15.68
CA PHE A 233 12.18 1.51 14.25
C PHE A 233 11.69 2.73 13.44
N ALA A 234 11.23 3.78 14.11
CA ALA A 234 10.72 5.01 13.50
C ALA A 234 11.80 5.82 12.75
#